data_7a6e2cd3f14b67dc8d43c9e3d94e8feb
#
_entry.id   7a6e2cd3f14b67dc8d43c9e3d94e8feb
#
_cell.length_a   1.000
_cell.length_b   1.000
_cell.length_c   1.000
_cell.angle_alpha   90.00
_cell.angle_beta   90.00
_cell.angle_gamma   90.00
#
_symmetry.space_group_name_H-M   'P 1'
#
loop_
_entity.id
_entity.type
_entity.pdbx_description
1 polymer ?
#
loop_
_entity_poly.entity_id
_entity_poly.type
_entity_poly.pdbx_seq_one_letter_code
_entity_poly.pdbx_strand_id
1 'polypeptide(L)'
;AAVLLAFAITPAGGVTIGPLKQAADDLRQRIYDYFFFTEQRSVFSLASEGYYPQGQNQLGGKAEPTDHPVMVVATPRRTYLRGVVKNEYTGRTWLNTTGGRRYLWVSPRWSEQRTALFDMGLPSGRLGESNGLISEQTVRVQMLSDNASNLFVPQRVRTLSPGGDLVPYFNNVSEVFATRDLQAGDTYTVTAPLMIAGDAGLGTIIDACARTSDPAYDAILQEYTQLPDHLQSMVYDLAREVVSGIDSPYEQAFALQNYLSRNFHYTLDVAEQPSDLDFVTNFLFNTEEGYCTYFASAMTVLCRMIGLPARYVEGYLATPDETGLAYVTGLQGHAWTEVYFYGFGWLTFDATPAQANAVAPPQNDPDDGADEPEPTPTPTPEPDDAALPENEPTPTPSP
;
A
#
# COMPACT_ATOMS: atom_id res chain seq x y z
N ALA A 1 26.42 7.86 28.58
CA ALA A 1 27.72 8.57 28.37
C ALA A 1 27.88 9.06 26.92
N ALA A 2 27.55 8.28 25.90
CA ALA A 2 27.69 8.66 24.48
C ALA A 2 26.79 9.85 24.06
N VAL A 3 25.58 9.95 24.60
CA VAL A 3 24.62 11.04 24.34
C VAL A 3 25.13 12.38 24.88
N LEU A 4 25.82 12.36 26.00
CA LEU A 4 26.43 13.56 26.61
C LEU A 4 27.63 14.09 25.81
N LEU A 5 28.37 13.20 25.14
CA LEU A 5 29.50 13.60 24.28
C LEU A 5 29.02 14.29 23.00
N ALA A 6 27.87 13.91 22.46
CA ALA A 6 27.29 14.53 21.26
C ALA A 6 26.80 15.97 21.51
N PHE A 7 26.39 16.29 22.75
CA PHE A 7 25.99 17.65 23.16
C PHE A 7 27.18 18.57 23.47
N ALA A 8 28.35 18.01 23.81
CA ALA A 8 29.52 18.80 24.20
C ALA A 8 30.31 19.38 23.00
N ILE A 9 30.01 18.97 21.77
CA ILE A 9 30.74 19.41 20.55
C ILE A 9 29.95 20.50 19.77
N THR A 10 28.92 21.08 20.35
CA THR A 10 28.20 22.19 19.71
C THR A 10 28.80 23.54 20.17
N PRO A 11 29.49 24.29 19.34
CA PRO A 11 29.86 25.64 19.69
C PRO A 11 28.63 26.53 19.77
N ALA A 12 28.40 27.15 20.91
CA ALA A 12 27.44 28.22 21.06
C ALA A 12 28.00 29.47 20.39
N GLY A 13 27.53 29.80 19.16
CA GLY A 13 27.86 31.06 18.51
C GLY A 13 28.49 30.92 17.12
N GLY A 14 27.68 31.08 16.12
CA GLY A 14 27.75 31.10 14.72
C GLY A 14 28.91 31.63 13.97
N VAL A 15 29.58 30.76 13.23
CA VAL A 15 30.06 31.04 11.85
C VAL A 15 29.55 29.88 11.00
N THR A 16 28.53 30.11 10.20
CA THR A 16 27.97 29.11 9.29
C THR A 16 28.77 29.12 7.99
N ILE A 17 29.82 28.36 7.94
CA ILE A 17 30.44 27.97 6.66
C ILE A 17 29.64 26.72 6.19
N GLY A 18 28.86 26.89 5.14
CA GLY A 18 27.92 25.83 4.62
C GLY A 18 28.54 24.43 4.52
N PRO A 19 29.77 24.26 3.97
CA PRO A 19 30.41 22.94 3.88
C PRO A 19 30.74 22.29 5.24
N LEU A 20 31.09 23.07 6.25
CA LEU A 20 31.39 22.58 7.60
C LEU A 20 30.13 22.14 8.34
N LYS A 21 29.01 22.81 8.11
CA LYS A 21 27.73 22.41 8.66
C LYS A 21 27.29 21.07 8.04
N GLN A 22 27.40 20.93 6.73
CA GLN A 22 27.08 19.66 6.06
C GLN A 22 27.96 18.50 6.55
N ALA A 23 29.28 18.70 6.65
CA ALA A 23 30.20 17.67 7.15
C ALA A 23 29.92 17.29 8.61
N ALA A 24 29.59 18.26 9.47
CA ALA A 24 29.19 17.99 10.85
C ALA A 24 27.85 17.23 10.94
N ASP A 25 26.93 17.53 10.04
CA ASP A 25 25.63 16.88 9.94
C ASP A 25 25.77 15.45 9.42
N ASP A 26 26.60 15.23 8.41
CA ASP A 26 26.91 13.90 7.89
C ASP A 26 27.63 13.02 8.92
N LEU A 27 28.58 13.61 9.68
CA LEU A 27 29.24 12.90 10.77
C LEU A 27 28.25 12.52 11.88
N ARG A 28 27.38 13.46 12.26
CA ARG A 28 26.33 13.19 13.25
C ARG A 28 25.38 12.10 12.77
N GLN A 29 24.96 12.14 11.50
CA GLN A 29 24.12 11.11 10.91
C GLN A 29 24.80 9.74 10.94
N ARG A 30 26.08 9.64 10.54
CA ARG A 30 26.85 8.38 10.61
C ARG A 30 26.99 7.85 12.03
N ILE A 31 27.12 8.74 13.03
CA ILE A 31 27.15 8.35 14.44
C ILE A 31 25.78 7.81 14.88
N TYR A 32 24.69 8.48 14.51
CA TYR A 32 23.34 7.96 14.77
C TYR A 32 23.10 6.64 14.07
N ASP A 33 23.44 6.51 12.80
CA ASP A 33 23.30 5.28 12.04
C ASP A 33 24.11 4.13 12.68
N TYR A 34 25.32 4.40 13.14
CA TYR A 34 26.16 3.41 13.81
C TYR A 34 25.56 2.92 15.16
N PHE A 35 24.95 3.80 15.96
CA PHE A 35 24.43 3.43 17.28
C PHE A 35 23.00 2.88 17.25
N PHE A 36 22.17 3.28 16.31
CA PHE A 36 20.75 2.94 16.26
C PHE A 36 20.36 1.97 15.14
N PHE A 37 21.27 1.67 14.21
CA PHE A 37 21.01 0.80 13.07
C PHE A 37 22.08 -0.29 12.92
N THR A 38 22.54 -0.84 14.02
CA THR A 38 23.51 -1.94 14.03
C THR A 38 22.88 -3.30 13.68
N GLU A 39 21.57 -3.43 13.76
CA GLU A 39 20.85 -4.64 13.38
C GLU A 39 20.39 -4.58 11.91
N GLN A 40 20.48 -5.71 11.21
CA GLN A 40 19.85 -5.86 9.89
C GLN A 40 18.35 -5.73 10.06
N ARG A 41 17.77 -4.69 9.48
CA ARG A 41 16.33 -4.50 9.43
C ARG A 41 15.78 -5.25 8.23
N SER A 42 14.67 -5.90 8.38
CA SER A 42 13.90 -6.36 7.25
C SER A 42 13.14 -5.17 6.64
N VAL A 43 13.04 -5.15 5.32
CA VAL A 43 12.28 -4.17 4.55
C VAL A 43 11.10 -4.90 3.96
N PHE A 44 9.92 -4.30 4.08
CA PHE A 44 8.70 -4.84 3.50
C PHE A 44 8.82 -5.02 1.98
N SER A 45 8.22 -6.08 1.49
CA SER A 45 8.09 -6.34 0.05
C SER A 45 6.84 -7.19 -0.17
N LEU A 46 6.10 -6.94 -1.23
CA LEU A 46 4.99 -7.80 -1.63
C LEU A 46 5.41 -9.23 -1.98
N ALA A 47 6.71 -9.46 -2.24
CA ALA A 47 7.25 -10.81 -2.38
C ALA A 47 7.11 -11.62 -1.09
N SER A 48 7.21 -10.98 0.10
CA SER A 48 6.98 -11.67 1.38
C SER A 48 5.52 -12.05 1.60
N GLU A 49 4.61 -11.36 0.91
CA GLU A 49 3.17 -11.64 0.92
C GLU A 49 2.74 -12.64 -0.17
N GLY A 50 3.68 -13.12 -1.01
CA GLY A 50 3.39 -14.09 -2.06
C GLY A 50 2.93 -13.50 -3.40
N TYR A 51 3.06 -12.18 -3.62
CA TYR A 51 2.64 -11.54 -4.88
C TYR A 51 3.62 -11.68 -6.04
N TYR A 52 4.88 -12.03 -5.78
CA TYR A 52 5.87 -12.40 -6.80
C TYR A 52 7.03 -13.17 -6.16
N PRO A 53 7.88 -13.88 -6.94
CA PRO A 53 8.92 -14.74 -6.39
C PRO A 53 9.92 -14.00 -5.52
N GLN A 54 10.19 -14.53 -4.32
CA GLN A 54 11.20 -13.99 -3.41
C GLN A 54 12.61 -14.21 -3.97
N GLY A 55 13.49 -13.21 -3.77
CA GLY A 55 14.90 -13.32 -4.15
C GLY A 55 15.18 -13.25 -5.64
N GLN A 56 14.18 -13.13 -6.48
CA GLN A 56 14.31 -12.84 -7.89
C GLN A 56 14.06 -11.34 -8.11
N ASN A 57 15.00 -10.65 -8.75
CA ASN A 57 14.82 -9.24 -9.14
C ASN A 57 13.92 -9.14 -10.39
N GLN A 58 12.74 -9.77 -10.32
CA GLN A 58 11.81 -9.85 -11.43
C GLN A 58 10.38 -9.90 -10.90
N LEU A 59 9.51 -9.06 -11.48
CA LEU A 59 8.07 -9.11 -11.30
C LEU A 59 7.46 -10.18 -12.20
N GLY A 60 6.24 -10.59 -11.89
CA GLY A 60 5.45 -11.50 -12.71
C GLY A 60 5.45 -12.93 -12.20
N GLY A 61 4.77 -13.80 -12.95
CA GLY A 61 4.45 -15.16 -12.54
C GLY A 61 3.23 -15.25 -11.64
N LYS A 62 2.83 -16.48 -11.31
CA LYS A 62 1.69 -16.75 -10.45
C LYS A 62 1.87 -16.14 -9.06
N ALA A 63 0.84 -15.46 -8.55
CA ALA A 63 0.80 -14.96 -7.19
C ALA A 63 0.00 -15.91 -6.28
N GLU A 64 0.54 -16.16 -5.09
CA GLU A 64 -0.08 -17.01 -4.07
C GLU A 64 -0.04 -16.28 -2.70
N PRO A 65 -0.79 -15.15 -2.57
CA PRO A 65 -0.82 -14.42 -1.32
C PRO A 65 -1.46 -15.24 -0.21
N THR A 66 -0.93 -15.06 1.00
CA THR A 66 -1.37 -15.83 2.17
C THR A 66 -2.35 -15.04 3.02
N ASP A 67 -3.25 -15.74 3.71
CA ASP A 67 -4.24 -15.14 4.60
C ASP A 67 -3.73 -15.05 6.06
N HIS A 68 -2.44 -14.76 6.25
CA HIS A 68 -1.91 -14.54 7.59
C HIS A 68 -2.31 -13.15 8.11
N PRO A 69 -2.72 -13.02 9.38
CA PRO A 69 -3.08 -11.73 9.95
C PRO A 69 -1.88 -10.80 10.03
N VAL A 70 -2.00 -9.56 9.55
CA VAL A 70 -0.94 -8.54 9.59
C VAL A 70 -1.25 -7.46 10.61
N MET A 71 -2.39 -6.80 10.50
CA MET A 71 -2.76 -5.68 11.38
C MET A 71 -4.27 -5.43 11.40
N VAL A 72 -4.73 -4.73 12.45
CA VAL A 72 -6.04 -4.08 12.50
C VAL A 72 -5.86 -2.59 12.30
N VAL A 73 -6.68 -2.00 11.44
CA VAL A 73 -6.62 -0.57 11.12
C VAL A 73 -7.98 0.05 11.37
N ALA A 74 -8.03 1.00 12.31
CA ALA A 74 -9.20 1.85 12.47
C ALA A 74 -9.04 3.08 11.56
N THR A 75 -9.94 3.21 10.59
CA THR A 75 -9.90 4.26 9.56
C THR A 75 -11.32 4.64 9.11
N PRO A 76 -11.59 5.91 8.76
CA PRO A 76 -12.94 6.34 8.37
C PRO A 76 -13.32 5.94 6.94
N ARG A 77 -12.36 5.52 6.11
CA ARG A 77 -12.59 5.13 4.72
C ARG A 77 -11.48 4.20 4.23
N ARG A 78 -11.68 3.58 3.06
CA ARG A 78 -10.64 2.83 2.35
C ARG A 78 -9.34 3.63 2.29
N THR A 79 -8.26 3.04 2.77
CA THR A 79 -6.99 3.73 2.98
C THR A 79 -5.82 2.90 2.44
N TYR A 80 -5.01 3.52 1.58
CA TYR A 80 -3.75 2.96 1.10
C TYR A 80 -2.67 3.22 2.16
N LEU A 81 -2.12 2.17 2.71
CA LEU A 81 -1.08 2.20 3.73
C LEU A 81 0.26 1.86 3.11
N ARG A 82 1.02 2.90 2.77
CA ARG A 82 2.32 2.80 2.09
C ARG A 82 3.36 2.19 3.01
N GLY A 83 4.05 1.15 2.51
CA GLY A 83 5.21 0.53 3.13
C GLY A 83 6.51 0.93 2.44
N VAL A 84 6.62 0.72 1.12
CA VAL A 84 7.83 0.92 0.32
C VAL A 84 7.53 1.74 -0.92
N VAL A 85 8.50 2.60 -1.29
CA VAL A 85 8.46 3.40 -2.51
C VAL A 85 9.65 3.01 -3.39
N LYS A 86 9.41 2.76 -4.66
CA LYS A 86 10.45 2.42 -5.63
C LYS A 86 10.45 3.44 -6.77
N ASN A 87 11.63 3.92 -7.12
CA ASN A 87 11.81 5.02 -8.08
C ASN A 87 12.37 4.59 -9.43
N GLU A 88 13.13 3.50 -9.51
CA GLU A 88 13.79 3.06 -10.73
C GLU A 88 13.14 1.81 -11.31
N TYR A 89 12.69 1.90 -12.57
CA TYR A 89 12.17 0.78 -13.35
C TYR A 89 13.28 0.20 -14.23
N THR A 90 13.52 -1.10 -14.14
CA THR A 90 14.58 -1.79 -14.85
C THR A 90 14.13 -2.50 -16.13
N GLY A 91 12.83 -2.47 -16.45
CA GLY A 91 12.21 -3.31 -17.46
C GLY A 91 11.71 -4.66 -16.92
N ARG A 92 12.11 -5.04 -15.70
CA ARG A 92 11.76 -6.33 -15.06
C ARG A 92 11.30 -6.20 -13.62
N THR A 93 11.79 -5.19 -12.92
CA THR A 93 11.49 -4.93 -11.52
C THR A 93 11.60 -3.45 -11.20
N TRP A 94 11.19 -3.10 -10.01
CA TRP A 94 11.33 -1.78 -9.43
C TRP A 94 12.38 -1.81 -8.31
N LEU A 95 13.26 -0.81 -8.30
CA LEU A 95 14.29 -0.62 -7.28
C LEU A 95 14.06 0.69 -6.52
N ASN A 96 14.51 0.73 -5.27
CA ASN A 96 14.68 1.96 -4.52
C ASN A 96 16.17 2.30 -4.49
N THR A 97 16.58 3.28 -5.29
CA THR A 97 17.98 3.70 -5.42
C THR A 97 18.29 4.98 -4.66
N THR A 98 17.28 5.68 -4.12
CA THR A 98 17.43 7.01 -3.50
C THR A 98 17.04 7.09 -2.04
N GLY A 99 16.41 6.06 -1.47
CA GLY A 99 15.91 6.03 -0.08
C GLY A 99 16.96 5.89 1.03
N GLY A 100 18.27 6.10 0.73
CA GLY A 100 19.37 5.79 1.66
C GLY A 100 19.51 6.74 2.87
N ARG A 101 18.96 7.94 2.83
CA ARG A 101 19.05 8.90 3.94
C ARG A 101 17.91 8.67 4.94
N ARG A 102 18.23 8.81 6.25
CA ARG A 102 17.32 8.55 7.37
C ARG A 102 17.23 9.75 8.29
N TYR A 103 16.01 10.13 8.65
CA TYR A 103 15.71 11.28 9.46
C TYR A 103 14.82 10.90 10.63
N LEU A 104 15.23 11.24 11.86
CA LEU A 104 14.42 10.98 13.05
C LEU A 104 13.11 11.77 12.98
N TRP A 105 11.96 11.07 13.04
CA TRP A 105 10.63 11.69 12.87
C TRP A 105 10.36 12.81 13.87
N VAL A 106 10.65 12.58 15.13
CA VAL A 106 10.35 13.52 16.22
C VAL A 106 11.33 14.69 16.32
N SER A 107 12.41 14.70 15.53
CA SER A 107 13.40 15.78 15.61
C SER A 107 12.88 17.07 14.97
N PRO A 108 12.88 18.21 15.73
CA PRO A 108 12.49 19.50 15.17
C PRO A 108 13.39 19.95 14.00
N ARG A 109 14.63 19.48 13.97
CA ARG A 109 15.60 19.76 12.91
C ARG A 109 15.08 19.38 11.52
N TRP A 110 14.29 18.33 11.44
CA TRP A 110 13.80 17.77 10.18
C TRP A 110 12.35 18.14 9.89
N SER A 111 11.78 19.14 10.60
CA SER A 111 10.39 19.54 10.43
C SER A 111 10.09 20.05 9.02
N GLU A 112 10.95 20.88 8.45
CA GLU A 112 10.80 21.39 7.07
C GLU A 112 10.88 20.25 6.05
N GLN A 113 11.89 19.36 6.20
CA GLN A 113 12.05 18.19 5.35
C GLN A 113 10.82 17.27 5.42
N ARG A 114 10.33 17.01 6.62
CA ARG A 114 9.14 16.19 6.84
C ARG A 114 7.91 16.81 6.21
N THR A 115 7.69 18.11 6.41
CA THR A 115 6.57 18.84 5.79
C THR A 115 6.66 18.79 4.27
N ALA A 116 7.83 19.00 3.68
CA ALA A 116 8.02 18.95 2.24
C ALA A 116 7.72 17.55 1.65
N LEU A 117 8.09 16.49 2.38
CA LEU A 117 7.92 15.11 1.89
C LEU A 117 6.52 14.53 2.12
N PHE A 118 5.83 14.94 3.18
CA PHE A 118 4.59 14.28 3.61
C PHE A 118 3.36 15.18 3.54
N ASP A 119 3.49 16.48 3.63
CA ASP A 119 2.36 17.39 3.72
C ASP A 119 2.24 18.35 2.54
N MET A 120 3.37 18.73 1.92
CA MET A 120 3.45 19.67 0.80
C MET A 120 2.73 21.01 1.04
N GLY A 121 2.45 21.33 2.31
CA GLY A 121 1.80 22.59 2.63
C GLY A 121 0.50 22.80 1.88
N LEU A 122 -0.36 21.77 1.80
CA LEU A 122 -1.68 21.90 1.20
C LEU A 122 -2.31 23.23 1.61
N PRO A 123 -2.79 24.06 0.66
CA PRO A 123 -3.31 25.37 0.99
C PRO A 123 -4.40 25.26 2.05
N SER A 124 -4.02 25.52 3.30
CA SER A 124 -4.97 25.60 4.40
C SER A 124 -5.83 26.82 4.18
N GLY A 125 -7.12 26.67 4.01
CA GLY A 125 -8.07 27.74 4.15
C GLY A 125 -8.76 28.29 2.91
N ARG A 126 -8.42 27.95 1.66
CA ARG A 126 -9.17 28.41 0.48
C ARG A 126 -9.82 27.34 -0.37
N LEU A 127 -9.29 26.14 -0.35
CA LEU A 127 -9.78 25.06 -1.21
C LEU A 127 -10.34 23.87 -0.43
N GLY A 128 -9.95 23.73 0.85
CA GLY A 128 -10.28 22.56 1.68
C GLY A 128 -11.54 22.68 2.51
N GLU A 129 -12.00 23.89 2.78
CA GLU A 129 -13.16 24.08 3.68
C GLU A 129 -14.49 23.69 3.04
N SER A 130 -14.55 23.57 1.71
CA SER A 130 -15.80 23.36 1.00
C SER A 130 -16.21 21.91 0.76
N ASN A 131 -15.30 20.93 0.84
CA ASN A 131 -15.61 19.54 0.47
C ASN A 131 -15.13 18.45 1.43
N GLY A 132 -14.48 18.79 2.53
CA GLY A 132 -14.00 17.83 3.53
C GLY A 132 -12.82 16.93 3.09
N LEU A 133 -12.36 17.01 1.83
CA LEU A 133 -11.26 16.18 1.30
C LEU A 133 -9.92 16.45 1.98
N ILE A 134 -9.72 17.70 2.43
CA ILE A 134 -8.47 18.14 3.08
C ILE A 134 -8.59 18.11 4.61
N SER A 135 -9.73 17.69 5.14
CA SER A 135 -9.89 17.52 6.60
C SER A 135 -9.00 16.39 7.11
N GLU A 136 -8.43 16.61 8.28
CA GLU A 136 -7.62 15.58 8.95
C GLU A 136 -8.47 14.40 9.36
N GLN A 137 -8.01 13.23 9.01
CA GLN A 137 -8.57 11.95 9.41
C GLN A 137 -7.58 11.22 10.32
N THR A 138 -8.09 10.45 11.26
CA THR A 138 -7.26 9.65 12.16
C THR A 138 -7.26 8.19 11.71
N VAL A 139 -6.06 7.64 11.51
CA VAL A 139 -5.82 6.23 11.23
C VAL A 139 -5.04 5.64 12.41
N ARG A 140 -5.56 4.58 13.02
CA ARG A 140 -4.87 3.83 14.08
C ARG A 140 -4.53 2.45 13.58
N VAL A 141 -3.29 2.05 13.79
CA VAL A 141 -2.78 0.74 13.40
C VAL A 141 -2.36 -0.03 14.64
N GLN A 142 -2.74 -1.31 14.69
CA GLN A 142 -2.27 -2.29 15.63
C GLN A 142 -1.77 -3.52 14.88
N MET A 143 -0.49 -3.88 15.06
CA MET A 143 0.08 -5.07 14.46
C MET A 143 -0.48 -6.33 15.13
N LEU A 144 -0.83 -7.33 14.34
CA LEU A 144 -1.30 -8.64 14.80
C LEU A 144 -0.19 -9.69 14.72
N SER A 145 0.80 -9.47 13.87
CA SER A 145 1.96 -10.35 13.70
C SER A 145 3.24 -9.52 13.59
N ASP A 146 4.37 -10.21 13.72
CA ASP A 146 5.67 -9.61 13.44
C ASP A 146 5.78 -9.28 11.94
N ASN A 147 6.40 -8.14 11.64
CA ASN A 147 6.55 -7.65 10.27
C ASN A 147 7.87 -6.89 10.11
N ALA A 148 8.19 -6.50 8.88
CA ALA A 148 9.33 -5.65 8.58
C ALA A 148 9.31 -4.33 9.35
N SER A 149 10.42 -3.60 9.35
CA SER A 149 10.56 -2.35 10.09
C SER A 149 9.72 -1.19 9.55
N ASN A 150 9.07 -1.34 8.38
CA ASN A 150 8.24 -0.29 7.78
C ASN A 150 6.97 -0.03 8.59
N LEU A 151 6.70 1.24 8.93
CA LEU A 151 5.40 1.67 9.41
C LEU A 151 4.51 1.96 8.21
N PHE A 152 3.38 1.29 8.17
CA PHE A 152 2.40 1.44 7.09
C PHE A 152 1.56 2.67 7.31
N VAL A 153 1.76 3.71 6.50
CA VAL A 153 1.14 5.04 6.68
C VAL A 153 0.44 5.51 5.42
N PRO A 154 -0.61 6.35 5.55
CA PRO A 154 -1.19 7.04 4.40
C PRO A 154 -0.13 7.83 3.62
N GLN A 155 -0.42 8.11 2.36
CA GLN A 155 0.47 8.85 1.47
C GLN A 155 0.89 10.22 2.03
N ARG A 156 -0.02 10.93 2.71
CA ARG A 156 0.28 12.16 3.46
C ARG A 156 0.24 11.87 4.96
N VAL A 157 1.11 12.52 5.73
CA VAL A 157 1.18 12.35 7.19
C VAL A 157 1.39 13.72 7.84
N ARG A 158 0.39 14.17 8.59
CA ARG A 158 0.52 15.41 9.40
C ARG A 158 1.16 15.13 10.74
N THR A 159 0.66 14.14 11.44
CA THR A 159 1.24 13.70 12.71
C THR A 159 1.38 12.18 12.73
N LEU A 160 2.39 11.72 13.44
CA LEU A 160 2.61 10.31 13.74
C LEU A 160 2.93 10.19 15.21
N SER A 161 2.09 9.46 15.94
CA SER A 161 2.23 9.18 17.37
C SER A 161 2.48 7.70 17.56
N PRO A 162 3.74 7.28 17.78
CA PRO A 162 4.07 5.88 18.03
C PRO A 162 3.58 5.45 19.42
N GLY A 163 3.21 4.17 19.57
CA GLY A 163 2.97 3.53 20.85
C GLY A 163 4.24 2.88 21.41
N GLY A 164 4.26 2.63 22.71
CA GLY A 164 5.34 1.89 23.34
C GLY A 164 6.74 2.49 23.13
N ASP A 165 7.66 1.65 22.70
CA ASP A 165 9.07 1.98 22.45
C ASP A 165 9.42 2.21 20.98
N LEU A 166 8.42 2.28 20.10
CA LEU A 166 8.63 2.55 18.69
C LEU A 166 9.27 3.93 18.48
N VAL A 167 10.40 3.96 17.77
CA VAL A 167 11.08 5.19 17.40
C VAL A 167 11.03 5.33 15.87
N PRO A 168 10.16 6.20 15.33
CA PRO A 168 9.98 6.33 13.90
C PRO A 168 11.06 7.20 13.25
N TYR A 169 11.45 6.78 12.06
CA TYR A 169 12.31 7.50 11.13
C TYR A 169 11.59 7.61 9.78
N PHE A 170 12.05 8.53 8.96
CA PHE A 170 11.64 8.64 7.56
C PHE A 170 12.86 8.83 6.67
N ASN A 171 12.68 8.59 5.38
CA ASN A 171 13.70 8.81 4.36
C ASN A 171 13.26 9.85 3.32
N ASN A 172 14.12 10.11 2.35
CA ASN A 172 13.88 11.11 1.30
C ASN A 172 12.87 10.68 0.22
N VAL A 173 12.43 9.41 0.21
CA VAL A 173 11.33 8.93 -0.66
C VAL A 173 10.01 8.81 0.11
N SER A 174 9.93 9.38 1.30
CA SER A 174 8.73 9.43 2.16
C SER A 174 8.31 8.07 2.74
N GLU A 175 9.19 7.09 2.84
CA GLU A 175 8.94 5.89 3.65
C GLU A 175 9.11 6.23 5.13
N VAL A 176 8.30 5.59 5.97
CA VAL A 176 8.42 5.65 7.43
C VAL A 176 8.76 4.27 7.96
N PHE A 177 9.68 4.21 8.91
CA PHE A 177 10.14 2.94 9.47
C PHE A 177 10.59 3.09 10.92
N ALA A 178 10.60 2.01 11.67
CA ALA A 178 11.11 1.95 13.03
C ALA A 178 12.60 1.53 13.07
N THR A 179 13.23 1.66 14.21
CA THR A 179 14.62 1.21 14.43
C THR A 179 14.76 -0.31 14.53
N ARG A 180 13.65 -1.00 14.73
CA ARG A 180 13.53 -2.46 14.78
C ARG A 180 12.37 -2.94 13.92
N ASP A 181 12.32 -4.22 13.65
CA ASP A 181 11.14 -4.81 13.02
C ASP A 181 9.93 -4.69 13.94
N LEU A 182 8.74 -4.55 13.33
CA LEU A 182 7.48 -4.46 14.04
C LEU A 182 7.13 -5.81 14.67
N GLN A 183 6.51 -5.77 15.83
CA GLN A 183 6.09 -6.95 16.58
C GLN A 183 4.56 -6.95 16.77
N ALA A 184 4.00 -8.14 16.96
CA ALA A 184 2.61 -8.26 17.36
C ALA A 184 2.32 -7.42 18.61
N GLY A 185 1.25 -6.61 18.56
CA GLY A 185 0.87 -5.67 19.61
C GLY A 185 1.44 -4.26 19.47
N ASP A 186 2.39 -4.00 18.57
CA ASP A 186 2.84 -2.65 18.27
C ASP A 186 1.70 -1.79 17.75
N THR A 187 1.63 -0.54 18.22
CA THR A 187 0.57 0.40 17.83
C THR A 187 1.13 1.75 17.44
N TYR A 188 0.45 2.43 16.53
CA TYR A 188 0.71 3.83 16.22
C TYR A 188 -0.54 4.51 15.66
N THR A 189 -0.57 5.84 15.76
CA THR A 189 -1.67 6.66 15.25
C THR A 189 -1.12 7.71 14.30
N VAL A 190 -1.80 7.88 13.16
CA VAL A 190 -1.46 8.86 12.13
C VAL A 190 -2.65 9.79 11.93
N THR A 191 -2.41 11.12 11.84
CA THR A 191 -3.40 12.04 11.28
C THR A 191 -2.97 12.45 9.88
N ALA A 192 -3.91 12.41 8.95
CA ALA A 192 -3.66 12.64 7.52
C ALA A 192 -4.93 13.04 6.78
N PRO A 193 -4.87 13.89 5.74
CA PRO A 193 -5.93 13.96 4.73
C PRO A 193 -5.88 12.70 3.88
N LEU A 194 -6.97 11.95 3.80
CA LEU A 194 -7.07 10.74 2.99
C LEU A 194 -7.67 11.09 1.64
N MET A 195 -6.86 11.04 0.59
CA MET A 195 -7.24 11.39 -0.79
C MET A 195 -6.75 10.34 -1.76
N ILE A 196 -7.60 10.02 -2.74
CA ILE A 196 -7.24 9.15 -3.88
C ILE A 196 -7.76 9.76 -5.17
N ALA A 197 -7.21 9.37 -6.31
CA ALA A 197 -7.73 9.78 -7.61
C ALA A 197 -9.22 9.41 -7.76
N GLY A 198 -9.99 10.34 -8.32
CA GLY A 198 -11.44 10.18 -8.46
C GLY A 198 -12.28 10.78 -7.32
N ASP A 199 -11.68 11.19 -6.21
CA ASP A 199 -12.40 11.95 -5.17
C ASP A 199 -12.97 13.26 -5.76
N ALA A 200 -14.23 13.55 -5.45
CA ALA A 200 -14.96 14.68 -6.04
C ALA A 200 -14.29 16.03 -5.76
N GLY A 201 -14.08 16.82 -6.81
CA GLY A 201 -13.47 18.15 -6.73
C GLY A 201 -11.94 18.17 -6.64
N LEU A 202 -11.29 17.01 -6.58
CA LEU A 202 -9.84 16.94 -6.42
C LEU A 202 -9.08 17.50 -7.61
N GLY A 203 -9.53 17.25 -8.85
CA GLY A 203 -8.94 17.83 -10.05
C GLY A 203 -8.93 19.36 -10.00
N THR A 204 -10.04 19.99 -9.59
CA THR A 204 -10.13 21.46 -9.43
C THR A 204 -9.12 21.99 -8.41
N ILE A 205 -8.90 21.26 -7.31
CA ILE A 205 -7.93 21.62 -6.28
C ILE A 205 -6.51 21.54 -6.85
N ILE A 206 -6.18 20.47 -7.59
CA ILE A 206 -4.88 20.27 -8.23
C ILE A 206 -4.59 21.38 -9.24
N ASP A 207 -5.53 21.68 -10.14
CA ASP A 207 -5.40 22.74 -11.12
C ASP A 207 -5.19 24.12 -10.48
N ALA A 208 -5.82 24.38 -9.34
CA ALA A 208 -5.63 25.60 -8.58
C ALA A 208 -4.24 25.66 -7.93
N CYS A 209 -3.69 24.53 -7.45
CA CYS A 209 -2.36 24.42 -6.88
C CYS A 209 -1.24 24.64 -7.92
N ALA A 210 -1.48 24.36 -9.19
CA ALA A 210 -0.53 24.59 -10.28
C ALA A 210 -0.08 26.07 -10.43
N ARG A 211 -0.75 27.01 -9.76
CA ARG A 211 -0.40 28.44 -9.71
C ARG A 211 0.54 28.80 -8.54
N THR A 212 0.89 27.85 -7.69
CA THR A 212 1.79 28.04 -6.55
C THR A 212 3.23 27.74 -6.95
N SER A 213 4.20 28.22 -6.18
CA SER A 213 5.62 27.86 -6.42
C SER A 213 5.90 26.47 -5.86
N ASP A 214 6.59 25.66 -6.64
CA ASP A 214 7.06 24.33 -6.24
C ASP A 214 8.57 24.19 -6.50
N PRO A 215 9.41 24.55 -5.54
CA PRO A 215 10.87 24.52 -5.71
C PRO A 215 11.45 23.09 -5.80
N ALA A 216 10.69 22.07 -5.45
CA ALA A 216 11.14 20.67 -5.53
C ALA A 216 10.83 20.03 -6.90
N TYR A 217 9.99 20.67 -7.72
CA TYR A 217 9.44 20.06 -8.93
C TYR A 217 10.50 19.60 -9.94
N ASP A 218 11.51 20.40 -10.22
CA ASP A 218 12.55 20.06 -11.20
C ASP A 218 13.31 18.80 -10.79
N ALA A 219 13.64 18.64 -9.49
CA ALA A 219 14.30 17.45 -8.98
C ALA A 219 13.35 16.23 -9.02
N ILE A 220 12.08 16.41 -8.69
CA ILE A 220 11.05 15.38 -8.76
C ILE A 220 10.85 14.95 -10.22
N LEU A 221 10.75 15.89 -11.15
CA LEU A 221 10.63 15.61 -12.57
C LEU A 221 11.81 14.78 -13.08
N GLN A 222 13.04 15.21 -12.76
CA GLN A 222 14.24 14.50 -13.17
C GLN A 222 14.30 13.08 -12.63
N GLU A 223 13.92 12.85 -11.37
CA GLU A 223 14.03 11.55 -10.72
C GLU A 223 12.91 10.59 -11.14
N TYR A 224 11.68 11.09 -11.23
CA TYR A 224 10.49 10.22 -11.35
C TYR A 224 9.88 10.16 -12.76
N THR A 225 10.61 10.63 -13.78
CA THR A 225 10.29 10.39 -15.20
C THR A 225 11.31 9.48 -15.89
N GLN A 226 12.28 8.92 -15.16
CA GLN A 226 13.29 8.02 -15.71
C GLN A 226 12.66 6.70 -16.17
N LEU A 227 13.03 6.26 -17.37
CA LEU A 227 12.63 5.01 -17.98
C LEU A 227 13.85 4.35 -18.65
N PRO A 228 13.90 3.01 -18.75
CA PRO A 228 14.99 2.34 -19.44
C PRO A 228 14.95 2.58 -20.95
N ASP A 229 16.13 2.72 -21.59
CA ASP A 229 16.27 3.02 -23.01
C ASP A 229 15.69 1.94 -23.94
N HIS A 230 15.52 0.72 -23.45
CA HIS A 230 15.04 -0.42 -24.26
C HIS A 230 13.50 -0.54 -24.32
N LEU A 231 12.76 0.36 -23.67
CA LEU A 231 11.30 0.38 -23.76
C LEU A 231 10.84 0.62 -25.20
N GLN A 232 9.87 -0.18 -25.64
CA GLN A 232 9.38 -0.12 -27.01
C GLN A 232 8.52 1.14 -27.25
N SER A 233 8.67 1.71 -28.46
CA SER A 233 7.94 2.93 -28.85
C SER A 233 6.41 2.78 -28.77
N MET A 234 5.89 1.57 -28.95
CA MET A 234 4.45 1.28 -28.87
C MET A 234 3.85 1.60 -27.49
N VAL A 235 4.63 1.49 -26.41
CA VAL A 235 4.18 1.90 -25.06
C VAL A 235 3.96 3.41 -24.99
N TYR A 236 4.87 4.18 -25.63
CA TYR A 236 4.74 5.64 -25.72
C TYR A 236 3.55 6.05 -26.59
N ASP A 237 3.37 5.36 -27.74
CA ASP A 237 2.25 5.65 -28.66
C ASP A 237 0.91 5.39 -27.97
N LEU A 238 0.78 4.28 -27.25
CA LEU A 238 -0.40 3.97 -26.42
C LEU A 238 -0.68 5.05 -25.37
N ALA A 239 0.35 5.45 -24.63
CA ALA A 239 0.17 6.47 -23.59
C ALA A 239 -0.36 7.79 -24.20
N ARG A 240 0.21 8.22 -25.33
CA ARG A 240 -0.23 9.43 -26.04
C ARG A 240 -1.63 9.32 -26.65
N GLU A 241 -1.98 8.17 -27.15
CA GLU A 241 -3.32 7.91 -27.69
C GLU A 241 -4.37 8.07 -26.60
N VAL A 242 -4.15 7.44 -25.43
CA VAL A 242 -5.10 7.46 -24.30
C VAL A 242 -5.34 8.90 -23.79
N VAL A 243 -4.30 9.74 -23.78
CA VAL A 243 -4.42 11.11 -23.26
C VAL A 243 -4.68 12.16 -24.37
N SER A 244 -4.91 11.73 -25.60
CA SER A 244 -5.10 12.65 -26.74
C SER A 244 -6.25 13.62 -26.50
N GLY A 245 -5.97 14.94 -26.64
CA GLY A 245 -6.94 15.99 -26.44
C GLY A 245 -7.25 16.33 -24.96
N ILE A 246 -6.48 15.80 -24.02
CA ILE A 246 -6.61 16.11 -22.58
C ILE A 246 -5.46 17.02 -22.16
N ASP A 247 -5.76 18.23 -21.71
CA ASP A 247 -4.75 19.23 -21.32
C ASP A 247 -4.36 19.14 -19.83
N SER A 248 -5.30 18.81 -18.92
CA SER A 248 -5.06 18.74 -17.49
C SER A 248 -4.17 17.52 -17.13
N PRO A 249 -3.02 17.70 -16.46
CA PRO A 249 -2.18 16.60 -16.00
C PRO A 249 -2.92 15.58 -15.10
N TYR A 250 -3.83 16.06 -14.26
CA TYR A 250 -4.67 15.19 -13.45
C TYR A 250 -5.60 14.33 -14.29
N GLU A 251 -6.30 14.94 -15.24
CA GLU A 251 -7.22 14.23 -16.13
C GLU A 251 -6.46 13.25 -17.05
N GLN A 252 -5.24 13.57 -17.47
CA GLN A 252 -4.37 12.64 -18.20
C GLN A 252 -4.05 11.40 -17.36
N ALA A 253 -3.59 11.59 -16.13
CA ALA A 253 -3.32 10.47 -15.22
C ALA A 253 -4.60 9.65 -14.94
N PHE A 254 -5.73 10.32 -14.75
CA PHE A 254 -7.02 9.66 -14.51
C PHE A 254 -7.52 8.88 -15.74
N ALA A 255 -7.27 9.38 -16.94
CA ALA A 255 -7.58 8.67 -18.19
C ALA A 255 -6.73 7.39 -18.33
N LEU A 256 -5.43 7.44 -18.02
CA LEU A 256 -4.54 6.26 -18.01
C LEU A 256 -5.00 5.22 -16.99
N GLN A 257 -5.35 5.64 -15.77
CA GLN A 257 -5.92 4.76 -14.75
C GLN A 257 -7.18 4.06 -15.24
N ASN A 258 -8.12 4.82 -15.79
CA ASN A 258 -9.38 4.28 -16.32
C ASN A 258 -9.17 3.36 -17.52
N TYR A 259 -8.21 3.67 -18.38
CA TYR A 259 -7.86 2.82 -19.51
C TYR A 259 -7.40 1.45 -19.04
N LEU A 260 -6.45 1.40 -18.11
CA LEU A 260 -5.93 0.15 -17.56
C LEU A 260 -7.02 -0.65 -16.83
N SER A 261 -7.77 -0.01 -15.94
CA SER A 261 -8.78 -0.71 -15.15
C SER A 261 -9.96 -1.30 -15.96
N ARG A 262 -10.19 -0.80 -17.19
CA ARG A 262 -11.31 -1.23 -18.05
C ARG A 262 -10.91 -2.21 -19.14
N ASN A 263 -9.66 -2.18 -19.59
CA ASN A 263 -9.24 -2.93 -20.76
C ASN A 263 -8.40 -4.18 -20.42
N PHE A 264 -7.95 -4.32 -19.18
CA PHE A 264 -7.09 -5.42 -18.74
C PHE A 264 -7.78 -6.29 -17.68
N HIS A 265 -7.48 -7.58 -17.70
CA HIS A 265 -8.10 -8.54 -16.80
C HIS A 265 -7.26 -8.75 -15.54
N TYR A 266 -7.95 -8.78 -14.36
CA TYR A 266 -7.27 -9.10 -13.10
C TYR A 266 -7.28 -10.61 -12.83
N THR A 267 -6.10 -11.20 -12.64
CA THR A 267 -5.92 -12.57 -12.21
C THR A 267 -4.61 -12.73 -11.44
N LEU A 268 -4.60 -13.63 -10.45
CA LEU A 268 -3.38 -14.04 -9.75
C LEU A 268 -2.65 -15.20 -10.46
N ASP A 269 -3.33 -15.90 -11.38
CA ASP A 269 -2.81 -17.03 -12.12
C ASP A 269 -2.28 -16.56 -13.49
N VAL A 270 -1.08 -15.99 -13.49
CA VAL A 270 -0.42 -15.44 -14.69
C VAL A 270 0.77 -16.32 -15.04
N ALA A 271 1.03 -16.45 -16.36
CA ALA A 271 2.21 -17.13 -16.85
C ALA A 271 3.52 -16.44 -16.40
N GLU A 272 4.62 -17.21 -16.35
CA GLU A 272 5.93 -16.65 -16.06
C GLU A 272 6.31 -15.57 -17.08
N GLN A 273 6.96 -14.51 -16.59
CA GLN A 273 7.45 -13.42 -17.40
C GLN A 273 8.58 -13.91 -18.34
N PRO A 274 8.46 -13.77 -19.68
CA PRO A 274 9.55 -14.09 -20.61
C PRO A 274 10.82 -13.30 -20.32
N SER A 275 11.97 -13.97 -20.44
CA SER A 275 13.26 -13.37 -20.06
C SER A 275 13.76 -12.29 -21.03
N ASP A 276 13.24 -12.23 -22.23
CA ASP A 276 13.63 -11.34 -23.34
C ASP A 276 12.67 -10.18 -23.57
N LEU A 277 11.56 -10.11 -22.82
CA LEU A 277 10.57 -9.05 -22.92
C LEU A 277 10.60 -8.11 -21.70
N ASP A 278 10.33 -6.84 -21.96
CA ASP A 278 10.02 -5.87 -20.92
C ASP A 278 8.68 -6.21 -20.24
N PHE A 279 8.63 -6.12 -18.93
CA PHE A 279 7.48 -6.54 -18.12
C PHE A 279 6.20 -5.76 -18.48
N VAL A 280 6.29 -4.43 -18.59
CA VAL A 280 5.13 -3.58 -18.92
C VAL A 280 4.71 -3.78 -20.38
N THR A 281 5.68 -3.90 -21.29
CA THR A 281 5.37 -4.20 -22.70
C THR A 281 4.66 -5.54 -22.84
N ASN A 282 5.13 -6.57 -22.13
CA ASN A 282 4.49 -7.89 -22.15
C ASN A 282 3.05 -7.83 -21.61
N PHE A 283 2.85 -7.13 -20.51
CA PHE A 283 1.51 -6.94 -19.94
C PHE A 283 0.56 -6.20 -20.89
N LEU A 284 0.99 -5.09 -21.46
CA LEU A 284 0.12 -4.22 -22.25
C LEU A 284 -0.27 -4.80 -23.62
N PHE A 285 0.57 -5.66 -24.21
CA PHE A 285 0.41 -6.06 -25.62
C PHE A 285 0.38 -7.57 -25.88
N ASN A 286 0.68 -8.40 -24.86
CA ASN A 286 0.71 -9.86 -25.05
C ASN A 286 -0.21 -10.58 -24.08
N THR A 287 -0.07 -10.35 -22.76
CA THR A 287 -0.85 -11.10 -21.75
C THR A 287 -2.18 -10.45 -21.47
N GLU A 288 -2.25 -9.12 -21.43
CA GLU A 288 -3.43 -8.30 -21.10
C GLU A 288 -4.11 -8.69 -19.77
N GLU A 289 -3.41 -9.47 -18.95
CA GLU A 289 -3.88 -9.97 -17.65
C GLU A 289 -2.76 -9.93 -16.61
N GLY A 290 -3.15 -9.71 -15.35
CA GLY A 290 -2.21 -9.60 -14.24
C GLY A 290 -2.89 -9.21 -12.94
N TYR A 291 -2.08 -8.91 -11.93
CA TYR A 291 -2.54 -8.45 -10.62
C TYR A 291 -1.93 -7.07 -10.29
N CYS A 292 -2.15 -6.57 -9.09
CA CYS A 292 -1.84 -5.18 -8.72
C CYS A 292 -0.45 -4.69 -9.16
N THR A 293 0.60 -5.55 -9.11
CA THR A 293 1.96 -5.16 -9.54
C THR A 293 2.06 -4.86 -11.04
N TYR A 294 1.27 -5.55 -11.88
CA TYR A 294 1.18 -5.31 -13.32
C TYR A 294 0.53 -3.96 -13.60
N PHE A 295 -0.64 -3.71 -12.99
CA PHE A 295 -1.39 -2.47 -13.14
C PHE A 295 -0.61 -1.26 -12.62
N ALA A 296 0.00 -1.37 -11.43
CA ALA A 296 0.82 -0.31 -10.86
C ALA A 296 2.07 -0.01 -11.69
N SER A 297 2.74 -1.05 -12.22
CA SER A 297 3.90 -0.87 -13.10
C SER A 297 3.52 -0.19 -14.41
N ALA A 298 2.45 -0.67 -15.07
CA ALA A 298 1.98 -0.08 -16.32
C ALA A 298 1.53 1.37 -16.11
N MET A 299 0.76 1.66 -15.06
CA MET A 299 0.33 3.03 -14.73
C MET A 299 1.51 3.96 -14.50
N THR A 300 2.51 3.53 -13.72
CA THR A 300 3.71 4.33 -13.45
C THR A 300 4.50 4.61 -14.73
N VAL A 301 4.71 3.59 -15.57
CA VAL A 301 5.45 3.72 -16.83
C VAL A 301 4.69 4.62 -17.81
N LEU A 302 3.38 4.43 -17.99
CA LEU A 302 2.56 5.26 -18.89
C LEU A 302 2.54 6.74 -18.47
N CYS A 303 2.42 7.02 -17.15
CA CYS A 303 2.56 8.38 -16.64
C CYS A 303 3.93 9.00 -16.99
N ARG A 304 5.02 8.26 -16.78
CA ARG A 304 6.39 8.72 -17.11
C ARG A 304 6.56 8.97 -18.61
N MET A 305 5.96 8.14 -19.47
CA MET A 305 6.00 8.30 -20.92
C MET A 305 5.42 9.62 -21.40
N ILE A 306 4.41 10.16 -20.71
CA ILE A 306 3.81 11.46 -21.04
C ILE A 306 4.42 12.62 -20.24
N GLY A 307 5.50 12.36 -19.48
CA GLY A 307 6.22 13.36 -18.70
C GLY A 307 5.64 13.67 -17.33
N LEU A 308 4.70 12.88 -16.82
CA LEU A 308 4.20 13.00 -15.45
C LEU A 308 5.12 12.25 -14.49
N PRO A 309 5.68 12.92 -13.46
CA PRO A 309 6.47 12.23 -12.44
C PRO A 309 5.60 11.23 -11.69
N ALA A 310 6.01 9.97 -11.70
CA ALA A 310 5.27 8.89 -11.08
C ALA A 310 6.20 7.88 -10.40
N ARG A 311 5.73 7.26 -9.29
CA ARG A 311 6.49 6.28 -8.54
C ARG A 311 5.64 5.04 -8.21
N TYR A 312 6.29 3.89 -8.16
CA TYR A 312 5.70 2.62 -7.81
C TYR A 312 5.73 2.44 -6.29
N VAL A 313 4.63 1.99 -5.72
CA VAL A 313 4.44 1.85 -4.27
C VAL A 313 3.91 0.47 -3.92
N GLU A 314 4.44 -0.12 -2.85
CA GLU A 314 3.94 -1.34 -2.24
C GLU A 314 3.51 -1.09 -0.80
N GLY A 315 2.48 -1.78 -0.36
CA GLY A 315 1.95 -1.70 1.00
C GLY A 315 0.69 -2.52 1.15
N TYR A 316 -0.27 -2.00 1.92
CA TYR A 316 -1.55 -2.67 2.16
C TYR A 316 -2.73 -1.74 1.86
N LEU A 317 -3.84 -2.35 1.45
CA LEU A 317 -5.11 -1.68 1.27
C LEU A 317 -6.06 -2.00 2.42
N ALA A 318 -6.27 -1.06 3.32
CA ALA A 318 -7.21 -1.19 4.43
C ALA A 318 -8.60 -0.72 4.02
N THR A 319 -9.57 -1.64 3.97
CA THR A 319 -10.98 -1.35 3.68
C THR A 319 -11.79 -1.59 4.95
N PRO A 320 -12.27 -0.53 5.63
CA PRO A 320 -13.01 -0.68 6.87
C PRO A 320 -14.40 -1.25 6.62
N ASP A 321 -14.87 -2.01 7.58
CA ASP A 321 -16.26 -2.44 7.71
C ASP A 321 -17.17 -1.31 8.26
N GLU A 322 -18.41 -1.63 8.59
CA GLU A 322 -19.40 -0.70 9.15
C GLU A 322 -18.99 -0.15 10.53
N THR A 323 -18.07 -0.83 11.25
CA THR A 323 -17.54 -0.38 12.55
C THR A 323 -16.37 0.56 12.41
N GLY A 324 -15.84 0.75 11.20
CA GLY A 324 -14.65 1.55 10.91
C GLY A 324 -13.34 0.81 11.14
N LEU A 325 -13.38 -0.53 11.24
CA LEU A 325 -12.22 -1.39 11.39
C LEU A 325 -11.93 -2.15 10.09
N ALA A 326 -10.67 -2.22 9.71
CA ALA A 326 -10.18 -3.06 8.64
C ALA A 326 -9.24 -4.13 9.23
N TYR A 327 -9.58 -5.39 9.04
CA TYR A 327 -8.68 -6.51 9.32
C TYR A 327 -7.84 -6.76 8.07
N VAL A 328 -6.55 -6.53 8.20
CA VAL A 328 -5.60 -6.62 7.08
C VAL A 328 -4.77 -7.89 7.24
N THR A 329 -4.81 -8.72 6.21
CA THR A 329 -4.00 -9.94 6.08
C THR A 329 -3.04 -9.81 4.89
N GLY A 330 -2.23 -10.79 4.61
CA GLY A 330 -1.38 -10.82 3.43
C GLY A 330 -2.17 -10.68 2.11
N LEU A 331 -3.45 -11.08 2.09
CA LEU A 331 -4.35 -10.91 0.94
C LEU A 331 -4.62 -9.44 0.58
N GLN A 332 -4.50 -8.51 1.53
CA GLN A 332 -4.64 -7.08 1.30
C GLN A 332 -3.31 -6.40 0.94
N GLY A 333 -2.23 -7.19 0.77
CA GLY A 333 -1.01 -6.71 0.14
C GLY A 333 -1.32 -6.11 -1.23
N HIS A 334 -0.82 -4.90 -1.52
CA HIS A 334 -1.24 -4.16 -2.70
C HIS A 334 -0.12 -3.27 -3.26
N ALA A 335 -0.14 -3.09 -4.59
CA ALA A 335 0.71 -2.14 -5.30
C ALA A 335 -0.13 -1.11 -6.02
N TRP A 336 0.36 0.13 -6.04
CA TRP A 336 -0.28 1.24 -6.73
C TRP A 336 0.74 2.24 -7.24
N THR A 337 0.27 3.27 -7.93
CA THR A 337 1.08 4.39 -8.42
C THR A 337 0.79 5.64 -7.60
N GLU A 338 1.82 6.41 -7.29
CA GLU A 338 1.66 7.79 -6.87
C GLU A 338 2.18 8.71 -7.98
N VAL A 339 1.36 9.69 -8.39
CA VAL A 339 1.67 10.69 -9.42
C VAL A 339 1.86 12.04 -8.75
N TYR A 340 2.87 12.79 -9.17
CA TYR A 340 3.18 14.11 -8.62
C TYR A 340 2.59 15.22 -9.48
N PHE A 341 1.86 16.11 -8.85
CA PHE A 341 1.30 17.31 -9.49
C PHE A 341 1.97 18.57 -8.94
N TYR A 342 2.38 19.45 -9.84
CA TYR A 342 3.05 20.69 -9.50
C TYR A 342 2.24 21.52 -8.47
N GLY A 343 2.88 21.90 -7.38
CA GLY A 343 2.30 22.69 -6.30
C GLY A 343 1.29 21.93 -5.40
N PHE A 344 0.87 20.72 -5.79
CA PHE A 344 -0.01 19.87 -4.99
C PHE A 344 0.75 18.71 -4.32
N GLY A 345 1.75 18.14 -5.01
CA GLY A 345 2.50 16.98 -4.56
C GLY A 345 1.93 15.64 -5.02
N TRP A 346 2.28 14.58 -4.31
CA TRP A 346 1.90 13.21 -4.65
C TRP A 346 0.40 12.93 -4.41
N LEU A 347 -0.19 12.12 -5.29
CA LEU A 347 -1.55 11.61 -5.18
C LEU A 347 -1.59 10.14 -5.59
N THR A 348 -2.35 9.33 -4.87
CA THR A 348 -2.55 7.90 -5.13
C THR A 348 -3.48 7.66 -6.31
N PHE A 349 -3.02 6.82 -7.25
CA PHE A 349 -3.75 6.28 -8.38
C PHE A 349 -3.68 4.75 -8.33
N ASP A 350 -4.83 4.10 -8.36
CA ASP A 350 -4.95 2.65 -8.40
C ASP A 350 -5.64 2.22 -9.68
N ALA A 351 -4.86 1.72 -10.63
CA ALA A 351 -5.36 1.27 -11.92
C ALA A 351 -5.92 -0.17 -11.90
N THR A 352 -5.91 -0.82 -10.72
CA THR A 352 -6.45 -2.17 -10.54
C THR A 352 -7.97 -2.14 -10.69
N PRO A 353 -8.59 -3.05 -11.44
CA PRO A 353 -10.05 -3.14 -11.56
C PRO A 353 -10.75 -3.25 -10.20
N ALA A 354 -11.86 -2.56 -10.01
CA ALA A 354 -12.58 -2.49 -8.73
C ALA A 354 -13.03 -3.87 -8.21
N GLN A 355 -13.31 -4.81 -9.10
CA GLN A 355 -13.69 -6.19 -8.75
C GLN A 355 -12.55 -6.97 -8.09
N ALA A 356 -11.30 -6.64 -8.38
CA ALA A 356 -10.11 -7.26 -7.79
C ALA A 356 -9.92 -6.89 -6.32
N ASN A 357 -10.38 -5.71 -5.93
CA ASN A 357 -10.26 -5.19 -4.57
C ASN A 357 -11.42 -5.64 -3.65
N ALA A 358 -12.35 -6.42 -4.17
CA ALA A 358 -13.46 -7.04 -3.45
C ALA A 358 -13.09 -8.48 -3.03
N VAL A 359 -11.89 -8.70 -2.51
CA VAL A 359 -11.63 -9.91 -1.73
C VAL A 359 -12.49 -9.76 -0.48
N ALA A 360 -13.56 -10.55 -0.41
CA ALA A 360 -14.45 -10.55 0.75
C ALA A 360 -13.61 -10.77 2.02
N PRO A 361 -13.90 -10.05 3.12
CA PRO A 361 -13.29 -10.39 4.40
C PRO A 361 -13.52 -11.88 4.65
N PRO A 362 -12.56 -12.59 5.28
CA PRO A 362 -12.77 -13.98 5.64
C PRO A 362 -14.10 -14.05 6.37
N GLN A 363 -15.04 -14.79 5.83
CA GLN A 363 -16.20 -15.19 6.60
C GLN A 363 -15.60 -16.03 7.72
N ASN A 364 -15.57 -15.50 8.93
CA ASN A 364 -15.41 -16.31 10.11
C ASN A 364 -16.62 -17.26 10.07
N ASP A 365 -16.40 -18.42 9.52
CA ASP A 365 -17.33 -19.53 9.66
C ASP A 365 -17.33 -19.85 11.17
N PRO A 366 -18.42 -19.59 11.91
CA PRO A 366 -18.42 -19.86 13.34
C PRO A 366 -18.45 -21.38 13.64
N ASP A 367 -18.16 -22.21 12.63
CA ASP A 367 -18.35 -23.65 12.68
C ASP A 367 -17.09 -24.49 12.44
N ASP A 368 -15.90 -23.93 12.69
CA ASP A 368 -14.68 -24.75 12.75
C ASP A 368 -14.41 -25.14 14.20
N GLY A 369 -15.18 -26.09 14.72
CA GLY A 369 -14.89 -26.67 16.06
C GLY A 369 -16.04 -27.28 16.83
N ALA A 370 -17.21 -27.44 16.26
CA ALA A 370 -18.21 -28.30 16.84
C ALA A 370 -18.22 -29.61 16.02
N ASP A 371 -17.61 -30.68 16.56
CA ASP A 371 -17.94 -32.06 16.17
C ASP A 371 -19.46 -32.20 16.19
N GLU A 372 -20.06 -32.18 15.01
CA GLU A 372 -21.46 -32.65 14.89
C GLU A 372 -21.48 -34.09 15.37
N PRO A 373 -22.23 -34.44 16.45
CA PRO A 373 -22.31 -35.82 16.86
C PRO A 373 -22.93 -36.60 15.70
N GLU A 374 -22.25 -37.66 15.25
CA GLU A 374 -22.79 -38.61 14.27
C GLU A 374 -24.25 -38.88 14.58
N PRO A 375 -25.16 -38.85 13.60
CA PRO A 375 -26.58 -39.17 13.83
C PRO A 375 -26.65 -40.58 14.37
N THR A 376 -27.12 -40.71 15.63
CA THR A 376 -27.44 -41.99 16.27
C THR A 376 -28.37 -42.74 15.32
N PRO A 377 -28.04 -43.98 14.92
CA PRO A 377 -28.90 -44.75 14.03
C PRO A 377 -30.26 -44.89 14.67
N THR A 378 -31.29 -44.45 14.00
CA THR A 378 -32.70 -44.65 14.36
C THR A 378 -32.92 -46.15 14.47
N PRO A 379 -33.43 -46.69 15.62
CA PRO A 379 -33.70 -48.11 15.74
C PRO A 379 -34.73 -48.49 14.70
N THR A 380 -34.40 -49.50 13.90
CA THR A 380 -35.31 -50.16 12.97
C THR A 380 -36.47 -50.71 13.82
N PRO A 381 -37.75 -50.41 13.49
CA PRO A 381 -38.87 -51.02 14.20
C PRO A 381 -38.83 -52.55 14.01
N GLU A 382 -38.80 -53.28 15.12
CA GLU A 382 -39.03 -54.74 15.13
C GLU A 382 -40.41 -55.03 14.49
N PRO A 383 -40.51 -56.08 13.68
CA PRO A 383 -41.80 -56.49 13.12
C PRO A 383 -42.75 -56.89 14.25
N ASP A 384 -43.90 -56.25 14.28
CA ASP A 384 -45.05 -56.63 15.18
C ASP A 384 -45.32 -58.12 15.09
N ASP A 385 -45.18 -58.77 16.24
CA ASP A 385 -45.61 -60.18 16.41
C ASP A 385 -47.08 -60.34 16.03
N ALA A 386 -47.34 -61.29 15.16
CA ALA A 386 -48.60 -61.62 14.63
C ALA A 386 -49.64 -61.87 15.76
N ALA A 387 -50.68 -61.09 15.70
CA ALA A 387 -51.91 -61.37 16.51
C ALA A 387 -52.43 -62.78 16.23
N LEU A 388 -52.52 -63.56 17.27
CA LEU A 388 -53.19 -64.88 17.27
C LEU A 388 -54.67 -64.71 16.87
N PRO A 389 -55.25 -65.60 16.03
CA PRO A 389 -56.68 -65.51 15.65
C PRO A 389 -57.59 -65.82 16.86
N GLU A 390 -58.51 -64.88 17.10
CA GLU A 390 -59.62 -65.09 18.04
C GLU A 390 -60.42 -66.29 17.68
N ASN A 391 -60.72 -67.14 18.71
CA ASN A 391 -61.56 -68.32 18.63
C ASN A 391 -63.00 -67.98 18.21
N GLU A 392 -63.50 -68.61 17.14
CA GLU A 392 -64.89 -68.67 16.81
C GLU A 392 -65.72 -69.36 17.94
N PRO A 393 -66.89 -68.83 18.29
CA PRO A 393 -67.77 -69.49 19.29
C PRO A 393 -68.38 -70.71 18.72
N THR A 394 -68.27 -71.83 19.43
CA THR A 394 -68.93 -73.11 19.17
C THR A 394 -70.44 -72.98 19.22
N PRO A 395 -71.21 -73.50 18.26
CA PRO A 395 -72.68 -73.45 18.30
C PRO A 395 -73.26 -74.44 19.36
N THR A 396 -74.09 -73.93 20.19
CA THR A 396 -74.90 -74.68 21.19
C THR A 396 -75.96 -75.49 20.49
N PRO A 397 -76.18 -76.79 20.81
CA PRO A 397 -77.29 -77.58 20.29
C PRO A 397 -78.56 -77.24 21.03
N SER A 398 -79.64 -76.99 20.30
CA SER A 398 -81.00 -76.93 20.83
C SER A 398 -81.75 -78.28 20.67
N PRO A 399 -82.77 -78.53 21.51
CA PRO A 399 -83.31 -79.81 21.83
C PRO A 399 -84.15 -80.51 20.77
#